data_340c43dbdb6a34f35ce81ca0c633df59
#
_entry.id   340c43dbdb6a34f35ce81ca0c633df59
#
_cell.length_a   1.000
_cell.length_b   1.000
_cell.length_c   1.000
_cell.angle_alpha   90.00
_cell.angle_beta   90.00
_cell.angle_gamma   90.00
#
_symmetry.space_group_name_H-M   'P 1'
#
loop_
_entity.id
_entity.type
_entity.pdbx_description
1 polymer ?
#
loop_
_entity_poly.entity_id
_entity_poly.type
_entity_poly.pdbx_seq_one_letter_code
_entity_poly.pdbx_strand_id
1 'polypeptide(L)'
;ESTAEYNITITVTDLGTPRLKTEHNITVLVSDVNDNAPAFTQTSYTLFVRENNSPALHIGSVSATDRDSGTNAQVTYSLLPPQDPHLPLSSLVSINADNGHLFALRSLDYEALQAFDFRVGASDRGSPALSSEALVRVLVLDANDNSPFVLYPLQNGSAPCTELVPRAAEPGYLVTKVVAVDGDSGQNAWLSYQLLKATEPGLFGVWAHNGEVRTARLLSERDAAKHRLVVLVKDNGEPPRSATATLHVLLVDGFSQPYLPLPEAAPAQGQADSLTV
;
A
#
# COMPACT_ATOMS: atom_id res chain seq x y z
N GLU A 1 6.04 -20.95 -40.42
CA GLU A 1 6.11 -21.67 -41.67
C GLU A 1 4.81 -22.45 -41.90
N SER A 2 4.17 -22.16 -43.03
CA SER A 2 2.78 -22.57 -43.22
C SER A 2 2.61 -23.99 -43.83
N THR A 3 3.70 -24.58 -44.37
CA THR A 3 3.61 -25.88 -45.05
C THR A 3 4.90 -26.68 -44.84
N ALA A 4 4.77 -27.79 -44.06
CA ALA A 4 5.91 -28.65 -43.73
C ALA A 4 6.22 -29.68 -44.81
N GLU A 5 5.32 -29.91 -45.78
CA GLU A 5 5.48 -30.94 -46.80
C GLU A 5 4.88 -30.47 -48.13
N TYR A 6 5.61 -30.68 -49.20
CA TYR A 6 5.18 -30.46 -50.59
C TYR A 6 5.23 -31.77 -51.35
N ASN A 7 4.12 -32.16 -51.95
CA ASN A 7 4.03 -33.30 -52.84
C ASN A 7 3.99 -32.80 -54.29
N ILE A 8 5.05 -33.10 -55.03
CA ILE A 8 5.23 -32.72 -56.42
C ILE A 8 5.05 -33.93 -57.31
N THR A 9 4.09 -33.86 -58.25
CA THR A 9 3.91 -34.89 -59.23
C THR A 9 4.52 -34.47 -60.57
N ILE A 10 5.55 -35.18 -61.01
CA ILE A 10 6.14 -34.98 -62.32
C ILE A 10 5.46 -35.96 -63.30
N THR A 11 4.87 -35.39 -64.33
CA THR A 11 4.22 -36.17 -65.38
C THR A 11 5.03 -36.10 -66.67
N VAL A 12 5.46 -37.24 -67.20
CA VAL A 12 6.11 -37.35 -68.50
C VAL A 12 5.18 -38.00 -69.46
N THR A 13 4.97 -37.39 -70.64
CA THR A 13 4.09 -37.90 -71.69
C THR A 13 4.85 -37.90 -73.00
N ASP A 14 4.79 -39.02 -73.74
CA ASP A 14 5.38 -39.09 -75.07
C ASP A 14 4.44 -38.45 -76.12
N LEU A 15 4.95 -38.31 -77.32
CA LEU A 15 4.20 -37.77 -78.49
C LEU A 15 3.60 -38.91 -79.40
N GLY A 16 3.56 -40.15 -78.89
CA GLY A 16 3.07 -41.30 -79.61
C GLY A 16 1.55 -41.30 -79.78
N THR A 17 1.05 -42.30 -80.59
CA THR A 17 -0.41 -42.56 -80.78
C THR A 17 -0.68 -44.02 -80.50
N PRO A 18 -1.25 -44.41 -79.36
CA PRO A 18 -1.72 -43.56 -78.24
C PRO A 18 -0.55 -42.96 -77.46
N ARG A 19 -0.79 -41.80 -76.81
CA ARG A 19 0.20 -41.17 -75.90
C ARG A 19 0.37 -42.01 -74.65
N LEU A 20 1.59 -42.31 -74.27
CA LEU A 20 1.93 -42.94 -73.00
C LEU A 20 2.29 -41.91 -71.96
N LYS A 21 1.79 -42.08 -70.73
CA LYS A 21 2.00 -41.17 -69.63
C LYS A 21 2.64 -41.89 -68.44
N THR A 22 3.65 -41.33 -67.85
CA THR A 22 4.26 -41.80 -66.60
C THR A 22 4.24 -40.69 -65.58
N GLU A 23 3.91 -41.02 -64.35
CA GLU A 23 3.92 -40.06 -63.23
C GLU A 23 4.90 -40.53 -62.17
N HIS A 24 5.61 -39.55 -61.64
CA HIS A 24 6.56 -39.73 -60.52
C HIS A 24 6.25 -38.72 -59.44
N ASN A 25 6.03 -39.16 -58.18
CA ASN A 25 5.75 -38.34 -57.06
C ASN A 25 7.05 -38.08 -56.26
N ILE A 26 7.33 -36.83 -55.96
CA ILE A 26 8.44 -36.39 -55.11
C ILE A 26 7.84 -35.69 -53.90
N THR A 27 8.19 -36.15 -52.71
CA THR A 27 7.87 -35.46 -51.46
C THR A 27 9.03 -34.63 -50.97
N VAL A 28 8.83 -33.35 -50.80
CA VAL A 28 9.81 -32.42 -50.23
C VAL A 28 9.40 -32.07 -48.86
N LEU A 29 10.20 -32.41 -47.85
CA LEU A 29 10.01 -32.04 -46.46
C LEU A 29 10.78 -30.75 -46.19
N VAL A 30 10.11 -29.77 -45.60
CA VAL A 30 10.73 -28.55 -45.12
C VAL A 30 11.08 -28.75 -43.63
N SER A 31 12.36 -28.68 -43.32
CA SER A 31 12.83 -28.71 -41.94
C SER A 31 12.74 -27.32 -41.31
N ASP A 32 12.22 -27.27 -40.10
CA ASP A 32 12.15 -26.03 -39.31
C ASP A 32 13.52 -25.57 -38.88
N VAL A 33 13.72 -24.25 -38.86
CA VAL A 33 14.92 -23.57 -38.34
C VAL A 33 14.49 -22.65 -37.20
N ASN A 34 15.25 -22.61 -36.12
CA ASN A 34 14.97 -21.74 -34.99
C ASN A 34 15.33 -20.28 -35.32
N ASP A 35 14.43 -19.56 -35.98
CA ASP A 35 14.62 -18.19 -36.42
C ASP A 35 13.65 -17.18 -35.79
N ASN A 36 12.73 -17.63 -34.96
CA ASN A 36 11.84 -16.79 -34.16
C ASN A 36 12.14 -16.95 -32.68
N ALA A 37 12.18 -15.83 -31.95
CA ALA A 37 12.22 -15.84 -30.49
C ALA A 37 10.80 -15.88 -29.92
N PRO A 38 10.56 -16.51 -28.77
CA PRO A 38 9.30 -16.43 -28.08
C PRO A 38 8.84 -14.99 -27.88
N ALA A 39 7.60 -14.66 -28.20
CA ALA A 39 7.04 -13.32 -28.05
C ALA A 39 6.02 -13.30 -26.93
N PHE A 40 6.23 -12.51 -25.88
CA PHE A 40 5.23 -12.28 -24.83
C PHE A 40 3.98 -11.61 -25.39
N THR A 41 2.82 -12.00 -24.87
CA THR A 41 1.53 -11.39 -25.26
C THR A 41 1.43 -9.93 -24.84
N GLN A 42 2.21 -9.52 -23.82
CA GLN A 42 2.32 -8.15 -23.31
C GLN A 42 3.79 -7.84 -23.01
N THR A 43 4.20 -6.58 -23.20
CA THR A 43 5.54 -6.10 -22.82
C THR A 43 5.68 -5.89 -21.31
N SER A 44 4.56 -5.67 -20.64
CA SER A 44 4.49 -5.53 -19.19
C SER A 44 3.18 -6.08 -18.63
N TYR A 45 3.28 -6.68 -17.46
CA TYR A 45 2.17 -7.25 -16.70
C TYR A 45 2.06 -6.54 -15.36
N THR A 46 0.84 -6.19 -14.95
CA THR A 46 0.56 -5.66 -13.61
C THR A 46 -0.30 -6.66 -12.87
N LEU A 47 0.17 -7.12 -11.73
CA LEU A 47 -0.49 -8.09 -10.88
C LEU A 47 -0.86 -7.44 -9.54
N PHE A 48 -2.00 -7.84 -8.98
CA PHE A 48 -2.47 -7.34 -7.70
C PHE A 48 -2.54 -8.49 -6.70
N VAL A 49 -1.96 -8.28 -5.53
CA VAL A 49 -1.95 -9.27 -4.45
C VAL A 49 -2.40 -8.58 -3.18
N ARG A 50 -3.46 -9.07 -2.54
CA ARG A 50 -3.83 -8.58 -1.22
C ARG A 50 -2.79 -9.05 -0.21
N GLU A 51 -2.39 -8.19 0.69
CA GLU A 51 -1.49 -8.57 1.78
C GLU A 51 -2.10 -9.64 2.69
N ASN A 52 -1.30 -10.20 3.58
CA ASN A 52 -1.69 -11.33 4.44
C ASN A 52 -2.11 -12.57 3.63
N ASN A 53 -1.64 -12.70 2.40
CA ASN A 53 -1.90 -13.83 1.54
C ASN A 53 -1.27 -15.13 2.09
N SER A 54 -1.86 -16.26 1.74
CA SER A 54 -1.25 -17.55 2.02
C SER A 54 0.05 -17.74 1.23
N PRO A 55 1.07 -18.38 1.80
CA PRO A 55 2.24 -18.81 1.04
C PRO A 55 1.85 -19.71 -0.13
N ALA A 56 2.58 -19.61 -1.25
CA ALA A 56 2.33 -20.27 -2.51
C ALA A 56 0.99 -19.90 -3.20
N LEU A 57 0.48 -18.69 -2.91
CA LEU A 57 -0.68 -18.16 -3.61
C LEU A 57 -0.34 -17.93 -5.10
N HIS A 58 -1.17 -18.42 -6.00
CA HIS A 58 -1.12 -18.08 -7.43
C HIS A 58 -1.55 -16.62 -7.60
N ILE A 59 -0.64 -15.76 -8.11
CA ILE A 59 -0.85 -14.33 -8.24
C ILE A 59 -1.12 -13.85 -9.65
N GLY A 60 -0.85 -14.69 -10.65
CA GLY A 60 -1.07 -14.38 -12.05
C GLY A 60 -0.25 -15.27 -12.96
N SER A 61 -0.26 -14.96 -14.24
CA SER A 61 0.50 -15.70 -15.25
C SER A 61 1.02 -14.78 -16.34
N VAL A 62 2.15 -15.14 -16.91
CA VAL A 62 2.69 -14.56 -18.14
C VAL A 62 2.56 -15.57 -19.25
N SER A 63 2.44 -15.12 -20.50
CA SER A 63 2.30 -15.99 -21.66
C SER A 63 3.12 -15.48 -22.82
N ALA A 64 3.87 -16.36 -23.43
CA ALA A 64 4.61 -16.11 -24.67
C ALA A 64 4.29 -17.20 -25.68
N THR A 65 4.37 -16.86 -26.96
CA THR A 65 4.16 -17.76 -28.10
C THR A 65 5.35 -17.69 -29.02
N ASP A 66 5.65 -18.82 -29.63
CA ASP A 66 6.68 -18.96 -30.64
C ASP A 66 6.05 -19.35 -31.98
N ARG A 67 6.63 -18.87 -33.08
CA ARG A 67 6.14 -19.11 -34.45
C ARG A 67 6.77 -20.33 -35.11
N ASP A 68 7.83 -20.86 -34.52
CA ASP A 68 8.53 -22.02 -35.03
C ASP A 68 7.74 -23.30 -34.76
N SER A 69 8.30 -24.47 -35.03
CA SER A 69 7.62 -25.72 -34.82
C SER A 69 8.44 -26.73 -33.99
N GLY A 70 7.74 -27.70 -33.42
CA GLY A 70 8.36 -28.74 -32.61
C GLY A 70 9.07 -28.22 -31.36
N THR A 71 10.34 -28.59 -31.18
CA THR A 71 11.16 -28.15 -30.03
C THR A 71 11.52 -26.68 -30.07
N ASN A 72 11.62 -26.09 -31.27
CA ASN A 72 11.94 -24.67 -31.45
C ASN A 72 10.80 -23.77 -30.93
N ALA A 73 9.55 -24.27 -30.93
CA ALA A 73 8.37 -23.57 -30.41
C ALA A 73 8.05 -23.86 -28.94
N GLN A 74 8.84 -24.71 -28.27
CA GLN A 74 8.61 -25.04 -26.86
C GLN A 74 9.16 -23.95 -25.96
N VAL A 75 8.28 -23.13 -25.36
CA VAL A 75 8.65 -22.02 -24.49
C VAL A 75 8.87 -22.50 -23.06
N THR A 76 9.93 -22.02 -22.44
CA THR A 76 10.26 -22.22 -21.02
C THR A 76 10.41 -20.86 -20.34
N TYR A 77 9.79 -20.70 -19.18
CA TYR A 77 9.78 -19.43 -18.42
C TYR A 77 10.76 -19.46 -17.27
N SER A 78 11.38 -18.30 -16.97
CA SER A 78 12.29 -18.13 -15.84
C SER A 78 12.21 -16.73 -15.25
N LEU A 79 12.56 -16.60 -13.96
CA LEU A 79 12.81 -15.30 -13.35
C LEU A 79 14.21 -14.85 -13.73
N LEU A 80 14.33 -13.61 -14.16
CA LEU A 80 15.64 -13.01 -14.42
C LEU A 80 16.19 -12.38 -13.12
N PRO A 81 17.52 -12.22 -13.01
CA PRO A 81 18.13 -11.54 -11.85
C PRO A 81 17.48 -10.19 -11.60
N PRO A 82 17.17 -9.83 -10.34
CA PRO A 82 16.55 -8.56 -10.01
C PRO A 82 17.49 -7.40 -10.39
N GLN A 83 16.91 -6.29 -10.85
CA GLN A 83 17.66 -5.06 -11.12
C GLN A 83 18.10 -4.38 -9.82
N ASP A 84 17.29 -4.50 -8.76
CA ASP A 84 17.64 -4.07 -7.40
C ASP A 84 18.29 -5.25 -6.65
N PRO A 85 19.59 -5.17 -6.33
CA PRO A 85 20.28 -6.23 -5.57
C PRO A 85 19.73 -6.42 -4.15
N HIS A 86 19.02 -5.43 -3.60
CA HIS A 86 18.44 -5.49 -2.27
C HIS A 86 17.07 -6.16 -2.24
N LEU A 87 16.43 -6.33 -3.42
CA LEU A 87 15.16 -7.04 -3.52
C LEU A 87 15.39 -8.56 -3.41
N PRO A 88 14.90 -9.22 -2.35
CA PRO A 88 15.07 -10.67 -2.19
C PRO A 88 14.06 -11.44 -3.07
N LEU A 89 14.10 -11.23 -4.38
CA LEU A 89 13.10 -11.72 -5.34
C LEU A 89 12.83 -13.23 -5.19
N SER A 90 13.87 -14.03 -5.01
CA SER A 90 13.75 -15.49 -4.86
C SER A 90 12.98 -15.93 -3.61
N SER A 91 12.83 -15.06 -2.62
CA SER A 91 12.00 -15.30 -1.44
C SER A 91 10.58 -14.74 -1.57
N LEU A 92 10.33 -13.89 -2.55
CA LEU A 92 9.04 -13.23 -2.79
C LEU A 92 8.17 -13.99 -3.79
N VAL A 93 8.77 -14.40 -4.91
CA VAL A 93 8.04 -14.93 -6.07
C VAL A 93 8.76 -16.14 -6.66
N SER A 94 7.97 -17.07 -7.19
CA SER A 94 8.44 -18.13 -8.09
C SER A 94 7.61 -18.14 -9.36
N ILE A 95 8.19 -18.72 -10.43
CA ILE A 95 7.52 -18.96 -11.70
C ILE A 95 7.55 -20.44 -12.04
N ASN A 96 6.45 -20.94 -12.56
CA ASN A 96 6.41 -22.29 -13.14
C ASN A 96 6.99 -22.21 -14.55
N ALA A 97 8.03 -22.99 -14.81
CA ALA A 97 8.78 -22.96 -16.06
C ALA A 97 7.96 -23.42 -17.28
N ASP A 98 6.94 -24.24 -17.10
CA ASP A 98 6.19 -24.82 -18.22
C ASP A 98 4.99 -23.98 -18.65
N ASN A 99 4.37 -23.26 -17.70
CA ASN A 99 3.11 -22.55 -17.95
C ASN A 99 3.11 -21.06 -17.63
N GLY A 100 4.24 -20.52 -17.10
CA GLY A 100 4.36 -19.10 -16.79
C GLY A 100 3.52 -18.63 -15.58
N HIS A 101 2.99 -19.54 -14.77
CA HIS A 101 2.25 -19.19 -13.56
C HIS A 101 3.20 -18.64 -12.49
N LEU A 102 2.80 -17.52 -11.88
CA LEU A 102 3.53 -16.83 -10.84
C LEU A 102 2.89 -17.06 -9.48
N PHE A 103 3.72 -17.27 -8.46
CA PHE A 103 3.27 -17.59 -7.11
C PHE A 103 4.00 -16.70 -6.11
N ALA A 104 3.26 -16.11 -5.16
CA ALA A 104 3.85 -15.46 -4.00
C ALA A 104 4.32 -16.53 -3.01
N LEU A 105 5.61 -16.55 -2.68
CA LEU A 105 6.22 -17.59 -1.83
C LEU A 105 5.94 -17.41 -0.35
N ARG A 106 5.67 -16.17 0.07
CA ARG A 106 5.38 -15.80 1.47
C ARG A 106 4.19 -14.86 1.54
N SER A 107 3.67 -14.67 2.75
CA SER A 107 2.75 -13.59 3.05
C SER A 107 3.44 -12.25 2.81
N LEU A 108 2.78 -11.36 2.08
CA LEU A 108 3.19 -9.99 1.83
C LEU A 108 2.58 -9.11 2.91
N ASP A 109 3.25 -8.00 3.21
CA ASP A 109 2.92 -7.00 4.21
C ASP A 109 3.01 -5.65 3.53
N TYR A 110 1.88 -4.95 3.42
CA TYR A 110 1.77 -3.68 2.69
C TYR A 110 2.59 -2.58 3.34
N GLU A 111 2.67 -2.55 4.68
CA GLU A 111 3.44 -1.56 5.42
C GLU A 111 4.94 -1.68 5.17
N ALA A 112 5.40 -2.92 4.90
CA ALA A 112 6.80 -3.21 4.58
C ALA A 112 7.12 -3.12 3.09
N LEU A 113 6.16 -3.50 2.20
CA LEU A 113 6.40 -3.60 0.76
C LEU A 113 5.11 -3.36 -0.05
N GLN A 114 4.95 -2.16 -0.58
CA GLN A 114 3.75 -1.75 -1.33
C GLN A 114 3.76 -2.22 -2.80
N ALA A 115 4.94 -2.30 -3.40
CA ALA A 115 5.10 -2.74 -4.78
C ALA A 115 6.53 -3.25 -5.03
N PHE A 116 6.67 -4.13 -6.01
CA PHE A 116 7.97 -4.55 -6.51
C PHE A 116 7.89 -4.95 -7.99
N ASP A 117 8.99 -4.74 -8.69
CA ASP A 117 9.12 -5.01 -10.11
C ASP A 117 10.20 -6.07 -10.33
N PHE A 118 9.99 -6.94 -11.31
CA PHE A 118 10.97 -7.92 -11.75
C PHE A 118 10.78 -8.26 -13.23
N ARG A 119 11.78 -8.91 -13.83
CA ARG A 119 11.71 -9.38 -15.21
C ARG A 119 11.54 -10.89 -15.26
N VAL A 120 10.77 -11.32 -16.23
CA VAL A 120 10.61 -12.72 -16.61
C VAL A 120 11.20 -12.94 -18.00
N GLY A 121 11.89 -14.06 -18.20
CA GLY A 121 12.39 -14.50 -19.48
C GLY A 121 11.52 -15.63 -20.04
N ALA A 122 11.33 -15.64 -21.35
CA ALA A 122 10.82 -16.75 -22.11
C ALA A 122 11.90 -17.20 -23.10
N SER A 123 12.26 -18.49 -23.09
CA SER A 123 13.26 -19.06 -23.97
C SER A 123 12.68 -20.29 -24.65
N ASP A 124 12.96 -20.44 -25.96
CA ASP A 124 12.67 -21.67 -26.69
C ASP A 124 13.67 -22.80 -26.33
N ARG A 125 13.46 -24.00 -26.91
CA ARG A 125 14.35 -25.15 -26.79
C ARG A 125 15.11 -25.43 -28.09
N GLY A 126 15.25 -24.43 -28.94
CA GLY A 126 16.00 -24.51 -30.19
C GLY A 126 17.50 -24.53 -29.96
N SER A 127 18.25 -24.64 -31.10
CA SER A 127 19.70 -24.61 -31.07
C SER A 127 20.22 -23.71 -32.19
N PRO A 128 20.77 -22.48 -31.88
CA PRO A 128 20.83 -21.87 -30.53
C PRO A 128 19.47 -21.51 -29.99
N ALA A 129 19.30 -21.49 -28.66
CA ALA A 129 18.06 -21.05 -28.04
C ALA A 129 17.91 -19.52 -28.18
N LEU A 130 16.73 -19.07 -28.52
CA LEU A 130 16.35 -17.67 -28.57
C LEU A 130 15.48 -17.31 -27.36
N SER A 131 15.48 -16.03 -26.96
CA SER A 131 14.74 -15.60 -25.77
C SER A 131 14.22 -14.18 -25.89
N SER A 132 13.20 -13.89 -25.08
CA SER A 132 12.67 -12.54 -24.88
C SER A 132 12.37 -12.28 -23.40
N GLU A 133 12.09 -11.03 -23.07
CA GLU A 133 11.85 -10.60 -21.70
C GLU A 133 10.56 -9.77 -21.60
N ALA A 134 9.90 -9.81 -20.42
CA ALA A 134 8.81 -8.93 -20.08
C ALA A 134 8.96 -8.43 -18.64
N LEU A 135 8.43 -7.23 -18.39
CA LEU A 135 8.38 -6.64 -17.05
C LEU A 135 7.12 -7.13 -16.31
N VAL A 136 7.27 -7.51 -15.05
CA VAL A 136 6.15 -7.80 -14.15
C VAL A 136 6.22 -6.83 -12.97
N ARG A 137 5.13 -6.10 -12.75
CA ARG A 137 4.92 -5.26 -11.59
C ARG A 137 3.87 -5.90 -10.69
N VAL A 138 4.21 -6.11 -9.43
CA VAL A 138 3.29 -6.58 -8.40
C VAL A 138 2.94 -5.42 -7.49
N LEU A 139 1.64 -5.16 -7.35
CA LEU A 139 1.09 -4.16 -6.42
C LEU A 139 0.44 -4.91 -5.26
N VAL A 140 0.89 -4.61 -4.04
CA VAL A 140 0.28 -5.15 -2.83
C VAL A 140 -0.91 -4.28 -2.47
N LEU A 141 -2.04 -4.90 -2.21
CA LEU A 141 -3.27 -4.24 -1.79
C LEU A 141 -3.37 -4.30 -0.27
N ASP A 142 -3.59 -3.14 0.32
CA ASP A 142 -3.75 -2.93 1.75
C ASP A 142 -5.00 -3.66 2.29
N ALA A 143 -4.91 -4.22 3.48
CA ALA A 143 -6.01 -4.80 4.24
C ALA A 143 -6.11 -4.07 5.57
N ASN A 144 -7.32 -3.84 6.08
CA ASN A 144 -7.52 -3.19 7.37
C ASN A 144 -7.07 -4.11 8.52
N ASP A 145 -5.76 -4.29 8.70
CA ASP A 145 -5.19 -5.20 9.69
C ASP A 145 -4.52 -4.50 10.87
N ASN A 146 -4.33 -3.18 10.79
CA ASN A 146 -3.91 -2.33 11.89
C ASN A 146 -5.12 -1.69 12.59
N SER A 147 -5.00 -1.43 13.87
CA SER A 147 -6.00 -0.68 14.63
C SER A 147 -5.45 0.71 14.92
N PRO A 148 -6.32 1.73 15.02
CA PRO A 148 -5.88 3.06 15.42
C PRO A 148 -5.04 3.02 16.70
N PHE A 149 -3.93 3.73 16.71
CA PHE A 149 -3.03 3.87 17.84
C PHE A 149 -3.14 5.29 18.41
N VAL A 150 -3.55 5.38 19.69
CA VAL A 150 -3.71 6.68 20.36
C VAL A 150 -2.35 7.20 20.83
N LEU A 151 -1.93 8.33 20.27
CA LEU A 151 -0.71 9.04 20.66
C LEU A 151 -0.95 9.96 21.86
N TYR A 152 -2.12 10.59 21.92
CA TYR A 152 -2.51 11.45 23.03
C TYR A 152 -4.02 11.32 23.33
N PRO A 153 -4.42 11.23 24.60
CA PRO A 153 -3.59 11.12 25.79
C PRO A 153 -2.84 9.78 25.90
N LEU A 154 -1.66 9.80 26.51
CA LEU A 154 -0.89 8.59 26.78
C LEU A 154 -1.69 7.65 27.68
N GLN A 155 -1.95 6.43 27.19
CA GLN A 155 -2.76 5.45 27.94
C GLN A 155 -1.93 4.58 28.90
N ASN A 156 -0.60 4.52 28.69
CA ASN A 156 0.30 3.64 29.43
C ASN A 156 1.17 4.35 30.48
N GLY A 157 0.81 5.60 30.84
CA GLY A 157 1.54 6.36 31.86
C GLY A 157 1.14 5.97 33.28
N SER A 158 2.05 6.09 34.23
CA SER A 158 1.82 5.88 35.67
C SER A 158 0.87 6.91 36.29
N ALA A 159 0.61 8.02 35.61
CA ALA A 159 -0.33 9.04 36.02
C ALA A 159 -1.34 9.31 34.89
N PRO A 160 -2.65 9.39 35.18
CA PRO A 160 -3.65 9.75 34.19
C PRO A 160 -3.41 11.18 33.71
N CYS A 161 -3.45 11.37 32.39
CA CYS A 161 -3.40 12.70 31.79
C CYS A 161 -4.66 13.48 32.22
N THR A 162 -4.50 14.56 32.98
CA THR A 162 -5.60 15.36 33.49
C THR A 162 -5.57 16.75 32.90
N GLU A 163 -6.63 17.13 32.20
CA GLU A 163 -6.83 18.45 31.62
C GLU A 163 -7.52 19.37 32.62
N LEU A 164 -7.03 20.60 32.71
CA LEU A 164 -7.63 21.62 33.58
C LEU A 164 -8.56 22.51 32.76
N VAL A 165 -9.80 22.67 33.20
CA VAL A 165 -10.79 23.53 32.54
C VAL A 165 -11.32 24.54 33.54
N PRO A 166 -11.21 25.86 33.26
CA PRO A 166 -11.79 26.88 34.13
C PRO A 166 -13.31 26.77 34.13
N ARG A 167 -13.95 26.86 35.30
CA ARG A 167 -15.42 26.87 35.43
C ARG A 167 -16.08 28.01 34.65
N ALA A 168 -15.35 29.09 34.42
CA ALA A 168 -15.78 30.22 33.57
C ALA A 168 -15.68 29.97 32.08
N ALA A 169 -15.28 28.75 31.64
CA ALA A 169 -15.16 28.42 30.23
C ALA A 169 -16.52 28.46 29.52
N GLU A 170 -16.56 29.13 28.38
CA GLU A 170 -17.74 29.24 27.56
C GLU A 170 -17.97 27.96 26.76
N PRO A 171 -19.18 27.74 26.20
CA PRO A 171 -19.44 26.67 25.25
C PRO A 171 -18.50 26.77 24.05
N GLY A 172 -17.94 25.62 23.64
CA GLY A 172 -16.94 25.58 22.57
C GLY A 172 -15.49 25.74 23.03
N TYR A 173 -15.26 25.95 24.34
CA TYR A 173 -13.88 26.01 24.86
C TYR A 173 -13.12 24.72 24.56
N LEU A 174 -11.93 24.84 23.98
CA LEU A 174 -11.08 23.70 23.65
C LEU A 174 -10.43 23.15 24.94
N VAL A 175 -10.85 21.96 25.34
CA VAL A 175 -10.29 21.26 26.49
C VAL A 175 -8.95 20.62 26.12
N THR A 176 -8.98 19.82 25.06
CA THR A 176 -7.81 19.09 24.55
C THR A 176 -8.12 18.50 23.18
N LYS A 177 -7.16 17.77 22.62
CA LYS A 177 -7.33 17.05 21.37
C LYS A 177 -6.85 15.61 21.52
N VAL A 178 -7.70 14.64 21.20
CA VAL A 178 -7.27 13.24 21.04
C VAL A 178 -6.53 13.11 19.72
N VAL A 179 -5.32 12.59 19.78
CA VAL A 179 -4.46 12.37 18.60
C VAL A 179 -4.23 10.87 18.44
N ALA A 180 -4.53 10.36 17.28
CA ALA A 180 -4.29 8.97 16.93
C ALA A 180 -3.73 8.86 15.51
N VAL A 181 -3.07 7.74 15.23
CA VAL A 181 -2.54 7.36 13.92
C VAL A 181 -2.98 5.94 13.61
N ASP A 182 -2.97 5.62 12.34
CA ASP A 182 -3.22 4.27 11.85
C ASP A 182 -2.08 3.84 10.92
N GLY A 183 -1.72 2.57 10.94
CA GLY A 183 -0.64 2.03 10.11
C GLY A 183 -1.07 1.75 8.68
N ASP A 184 -2.36 1.55 8.46
CA ASP A 184 -2.93 1.20 7.15
C ASP A 184 -2.91 2.38 6.17
N SER A 185 -3.53 2.24 5.03
CA SER A 185 -3.59 3.26 3.99
C SER A 185 -5.00 3.65 3.58
N GLY A 186 -5.14 4.83 2.97
CA GLY A 186 -6.41 5.31 2.43
C GLY A 186 -7.55 5.29 3.45
N GLN A 187 -8.68 4.68 3.11
CA GLN A 187 -9.85 4.60 3.98
C GLN A 187 -9.59 3.80 5.26
N ASN A 188 -8.71 2.80 5.22
CA ASN A 188 -8.33 2.00 6.38
C ASN A 188 -7.64 2.85 7.45
N ALA A 189 -6.95 3.94 7.06
CA ALA A 189 -6.29 4.88 7.96
C ALA A 189 -7.09 6.16 8.23
N TRP A 190 -8.28 6.34 7.65
CA TRP A 190 -9.10 7.53 7.92
C TRP A 190 -9.81 7.40 9.26
N LEU A 191 -9.41 8.25 10.21
CA LEU A 191 -9.89 8.18 11.58
C LEU A 191 -11.10 9.08 11.81
N SER A 192 -12.03 8.58 12.59
CA SER A 192 -13.16 9.32 13.15
C SER A 192 -13.20 9.18 14.68
N TYR A 193 -13.71 10.21 15.35
CA TYR A 193 -13.73 10.33 16.80
C TYR A 193 -15.15 10.47 17.31
N GLN A 194 -15.46 9.78 18.42
CA GLN A 194 -16.76 9.82 19.04
C GLN A 194 -16.65 9.77 20.56
N LEU A 195 -17.41 10.59 21.27
CA LEU A 195 -17.54 10.47 22.73
C LEU A 195 -18.39 9.23 23.06
N LEU A 196 -17.74 8.19 23.60
CA LEU A 196 -18.40 6.93 23.93
C LEU A 196 -19.05 6.97 25.33
N LYS A 197 -18.32 7.54 26.30
CA LYS A 197 -18.79 7.68 27.69
C LYS A 197 -18.31 9.00 28.27
N ALA A 198 -19.12 9.60 29.13
CA ALA A 198 -18.81 10.77 29.94
C ALA A 198 -19.41 10.62 31.32
N THR A 199 -18.73 11.13 32.35
CA THR A 199 -19.24 11.21 33.71
C THR A 199 -20.56 11.98 33.74
N GLU A 200 -20.63 13.06 32.96
CA GLU A 200 -21.84 13.86 32.79
C GLU A 200 -22.13 14.03 31.29
N PRO A 201 -23.21 13.39 30.80
CA PRO A 201 -23.64 13.51 29.42
C PRO A 201 -23.99 14.95 29.04
N GLY A 202 -23.56 15.39 27.85
CA GLY A 202 -23.90 16.71 27.31
C GLY A 202 -23.03 17.87 27.83
N LEU A 203 -22.07 17.62 28.73
CA LEU A 203 -21.13 18.65 29.20
C LEU A 203 -19.95 18.87 28.22
N PHE A 204 -19.49 17.80 27.64
CA PHE A 204 -18.38 17.81 26.66
C PHE A 204 -18.84 17.17 25.34
N GLY A 205 -18.25 17.61 24.25
CA GLY A 205 -18.39 17.05 22.92
C GLY A 205 -17.04 16.74 22.29
N VAL A 206 -17.02 15.80 21.34
CA VAL A 206 -15.84 15.46 20.55
C VAL A 206 -16.14 15.73 19.09
N TRP A 207 -15.25 16.43 18.40
CA TRP A 207 -15.37 16.66 16.96
C TRP A 207 -14.92 15.44 16.18
N ALA A 208 -15.83 14.93 15.36
CA ALA A 208 -15.65 13.63 14.70
C ALA A 208 -14.45 13.54 13.78
N HIS A 209 -14.02 14.65 13.17
CA HIS A 209 -12.97 14.63 12.13
C HIS A 209 -11.57 14.97 12.63
N ASN A 210 -11.45 15.60 13.78
CA ASN A 210 -10.15 16.09 14.25
C ASN A 210 -9.82 15.72 15.71
N GLY A 211 -10.76 15.08 16.45
CA GLY A 211 -10.54 14.63 17.81
C GLY A 211 -10.54 15.74 18.88
N GLU A 212 -10.92 16.97 18.53
CA GLU A 212 -11.03 18.05 19.51
C GLU A 212 -12.14 17.77 20.52
N VAL A 213 -11.79 17.88 21.80
CA VAL A 213 -12.73 17.79 22.92
C VAL A 213 -13.04 19.21 23.38
N ARG A 214 -14.32 19.56 23.36
CA ARG A 214 -14.77 20.92 23.68
C ARG A 214 -15.93 20.87 24.68
N THR A 215 -16.11 21.96 25.45
CA THR A 215 -17.31 22.16 26.25
C THR A 215 -18.53 22.33 25.36
N ALA A 216 -19.63 21.64 25.66
CA ALA A 216 -20.86 21.68 24.88
C ALA A 216 -21.88 22.68 25.45
N ARG A 217 -21.76 23.03 26.71
CA ARG A 217 -22.61 24.00 27.43
C ARG A 217 -21.83 24.78 28.47
N LEU A 218 -22.44 25.79 29.07
CA LEU A 218 -21.90 26.49 30.22
C LEU A 218 -21.68 25.54 31.38
N LEU A 219 -20.57 25.70 32.08
CA LEU A 219 -20.23 24.98 33.30
C LEU A 219 -20.94 25.66 34.49
N SER A 220 -21.39 24.89 35.44
CA SER A 220 -22.04 25.38 36.64
C SER A 220 -21.34 24.87 37.91
N GLU A 221 -21.59 25.52 39.04
CA GLU A 221 -21.09 25.07 40.35
C GLU A 221 -21.62 23.69 40.77
N ARG A 222 -22.73 23.26 40.17
CA ARG A 222 -23.34 21.94 40.44
C ARG A 222 -22.65 20.82 39.69
N ASP A 223 -21.89 21.14 38.62
CA ASP A 223 -21.16 20.14 37.88
C ASP A 223 -20.02 19.59 38.74
N ALA A 224 -19.80 18.28 38.67
CA ALA A 224 -18.73 17.63 39.40
C ALA A 224 -17.38 18.24 39.06
N ALA A 225 -16.45 18.33 40.02
CA ALA A 225 -15.12 18.84 39.74
C ALA A 225 -14.27 17.92 38.83
N LYS A 226 -14.53 16.62 38.90
CA LYS A 226 -13.76 15.59 38.15
C LYS A 226 -14.65 14.89 37.13
N HIS A 227 -14.18 14.82 35.91
CA HIS A 227 -14.84 14.14 34.81
C HIS A 227 -13.92 13.11 34.19
N ARG A 228 -14.49 11.99 33.77
CA ARG A 228 -13.84 10.98 32.97
C ARG A 228 -14.58 10.86 31.64
N LEU A 229 -13.84 11.02 30.54
CA LEU A 229 -14.35 10.89 29.18
C LEU A 229 -13.68 9.69 28.52
N VAL A 230 -14.45 8.92 27.77
CA VAL A 230 -13.91 7.85 26.93
C VAL A 230 -14.25 8.20 25.49
N VAL A 231 -13.22 8.42 24.70
CA VAL A 231 -13.32 8.74 23.28
C VAL A 231 -13.00 7.48 22.47
N LEU A 232 -13.91 7.11 21.59
CA LEU A 232 -13.71 6.07 20.58
C LEU A 232 -13.01 6.69 19.38
N VAL A 233 -11.93 6.07 18.94
CA VAL A 233 -11.26 6.35 17.68
C VAL A 233 -11.50 5.16 16.77
N LYS A 234 -12.06 5.40 15.58
CA LYS A 234 -12.44 4.35 14.64
C LYS A 234 -11.93 4.70 13.25
N ASP A 235 -11.37 3.71 12.55
CA ASP A 235 -11.04 3.81 11.13
C ASP A 235 -12.28 3.68 10.22
N ASN A 236 -12.09 3.79 8.93
CA ASN A 236 -13.11 3.63 7.88
C ASN A 236 -12.91 2.37 7.04
N GLY A 237 -12.17 1.41 7.56
CA GLY A 237 -11.89 0.13 6.88
C GLY A 237 -13.06 -0.85 6.93
N GLU A 238 -12.89 -2.00 6.28
CA GLU A 238 -13.88 -3.08 6.23
C GLU A 238 -13.22 -4.43 6.58
N PRO A 239 -13.54 -5.05 7.73
CA PRO A 239 -14.34 -4.51 8.85
C PRO A 239 -13.60 -3.37 9.57
N PRO A 240 -14.34 -2.40 10.14
CA PRO A 240 -13.69 -1.27 10.81
C PRO A 240 -13.04 -1.71 12.13
N ARG A 241 -11.90 -1.12 12.45
CA ARG A 241 -11.18 -1.30 13.71
C ARG A 241 -11.27 -0.05 14.58
N SER A 242 -10.98 -0.18 15.84
CA SER A 242 -11.10 0.94 16.77
C SER A 242 -10.19 0.80 17.98
N ALA A 243 -9.89 1.96 18.58
CA ALA A 243 -9.25 2.09 19.88
C ALA A 243 -10.03 3.07 20.76
N THR A 244 -9.74 3.09 22.04
CA THR A 244 -10.36 4.04 22.98
C THR A 244 -9.30 4.85 23.70
N ALA A 245 -9.59 6.14 23.91
CA ALA A 245 -8.79 7.05 24.70
C ALA A 245 -9.57 7.46 25.96
N THR A 246 -8.94 7.38 27.13
CA THR A 246 -9.51 7.88 28.38
C THR A 246 -8.88 9.21 28.75
N LEU A 247 -9.72 10.22 28.94
CA LEU A 247 -9.36 11.57 29.37
C LEU A 247 -9.89 11.83 30.76
N HIS A 248 -9.11 12.48 31.60
CA HIS A 248 -9.53 13.02 32.88
C HIS A 248 -9.58 14.54 32.78
N VAL A 249 -10.68 15.15 33.19
CA VAL A 249 -10.87 16.60 33.21
C VAL A 249 -11.15 17.05 34.62
N LEU A 250 -10.46 18.08 35.06
CA LEU A 250 -10.66 18.73 36.35
C LEU A 250 -11.16 20.15 36.11
N LEU A 251 -12.38 20.46 36.64
CA LEU A 251 -12.89 21.82 36.65
C LEU A 251 -12.25 22.62 37.80
N VAL A 252 -11.69 23.81 37.48
CA VAL A 252 -11.02 24.67 38.44
C VAL A 252 -11.66 26.04 38.45
N ASP A 253 -11.67 26.70 39.63
CA ASP A 253 -12.35 28.00 39.84
C ASP A 253 -11.56 29.18 39.24
N GLY A 254 -10.37 28.96 38.74
CA GLY A 254 -9.52 29.94 38.04
C GLY A 254 -8.06 29.52 38.07
N PHE A 255 -7.30 29.99 37.11
CA PHE A 255 -5.85 29.95 37.19
C PHE A 255 -5.44 31.24 37.94
N SER A 256 -4.93 31.16 39.16
CA SER A 256 -4.23 32.27 39.77
C SER A 256 -3.00 32.54 38.93
N GLN A 257 -3.04 33.58 38.10
CA GLN A 257 -1.81 34.10 37.49
C GLN A 257 -0.92 34.55 38.64
N PRO A 258 0.34 34.13 38.72
CA PRO A 258 1.27 34.72 39.65
C PRO A 258 1.37 36.22 39.29
N TYR A 259 0.84 37.05 40.14
CA TYR A 259 0.99 38.51 40.04
C TYR A 259 2.47 38.80 40.33
N LEU A 260 3.28 38.93 39.28
CA LEU A 260 4.60 39.52 39.36
C LEU A 260 4.36 41.05 39.35
N PRO A 261 4.50 41.76 40.49
CA PRO A 261 4.45 43.21 40.45
C PRO A 261 5.56 43.69 39.55
N LEU A 262 5.24 44.47 38.53
CA LEU A 262 6.22 45.20 37.75
C LEU A 262 7.11 45.99 38.71
N PRO A 263 8.44 45.93 38.60
CA PRO A 263 9.30 46.79 39.43
C PRO A 263 8.92 48.22 39.15
N GLU A 264 8.56 48.99 40.25
CA GLU A 264 8.35 50.43 40.15
C GLU A 264 9.57 51.05 39.53
N ALA A 265 9.38 51.80 38.44
CA ALA A 265 10.42 52.56 37.82
C ALA A 265 10.95 53.57 38.86
N ALA A 266 12.22 53.45 39.24
CA ALA A 266 12.89 54.41 40.12
C ALA A 266 12.74 55.81 39.51
N PRO A 267 12.40 56.84 40.33
CA PRO A 267 12.30 58.22 39.84
C PRO A 267 13.65 58.67 39.27
N ALA A 268 13.61 59.20 38.03
CA ALA A 268 14.78 59.78 37.39
C ALA A 268 15.31 60.91 38.24
N GLN A 269 16.50 60.74 38.83
CA GLN A 269 17.25 61.80 39.47
C GLN A 269 17.67 62.80 38.38
N GLY A 270 17.04 63.98 38.40
CA GLY A 270 17.43 65.09 37.56
C GLY A 270 18.86 65.51 37.87
N GLN A 271 19.76 65.37 36.93
CA GLN A 271 21.05 65.98 36.94
C GLN A 271 20.86 67.45 36.52
N ALA A 272 20.99 68.38 37.51
CA ALA A 272 21.07 69.78 37.24
C ALA A 272 22.52 70.09 36.81
N ASP A 273 22.71 70.35 35.54
CA ASP A 273 23.95 70.97 35.04
C ASP A 273 23.94 72.43 35.39
N SER A 274 24.78 72.79 36.34
CA SER A 274 25.17 74.19 36.60
C SER A 274 26.28 74.58 35.65
N LEU A 275 25.96 75.43 34.66
CA LEU A 275 26.90 76.20 33.89
C LEU A 275 27.27 77.42 34.72
N THR A 276 28.56 77.59 35.06
CA THR A 276 29.18 78.86 35.46
C THR A 276 30.44 79.10 34.65
N VAL A 277 30.40 80.18 33.83
CA VAL A 277 31.40 81.04 33.24
C VAL A 277 32.67 80.43 32.64
#